data_eae02c846c22e8494523c0eee2e5fb60
#
_entry.id   eae02c846c22e8494523c0eee2e5fb60
#
_cell.length_a   1.000
_cell.length_b   1.000
_cell.length_c   1.000
_cell.angle_alpha   90.00
_cell.angle_beta   90.00
_cell.angle_gamma   90.00
#
_symmetry.space_group_name_H-M   'P 1'
#
loop_
_entity.id
_entity.type
_entity.pdbx_description
1 polymer ?
#
loop_
_entity_poly.entity_id
_entity_poly.type
_entity_poly.pdbx_seq_one_letter_code
_entity_poly.pdbx_strand_id
1 'polypeptide(L)'
;MTESSLPPDHALARRAILKGASLGVGAGLVSAFAAQAQTSGAGTAQASDGAIWSAEYWAKKGDVALNLWRKRVGAPKPGEPPLPPLFLVHGSSNSARSSYDLTVPGKGEYSLMNVFARYGYDVWTMDHDGYGHSGSSGSNSDVASGVEDLKAAVPVVARETGQAKMHFYGTSSGSIRAAAFAQVAPERVDRLVLVAFTYKGTGAPEIGRRERQIEFYRNNNRRKRDAAMIRSIFTRDGHASSYDMAVPEAIIAVELKFGEEVPTGTYLDMAANLPLVDPKKVLSPVLMIRGIHDGNSTTEDLIDFFRQLPNGDRQFVILPHTAHSPGYSNNRHLLWYAMRNFLAAPAAVAS
;
A
#
# COMPACT_ATOMS: atom_id res chain seq x y z
N MET A 1 28.18 22.81 -52.79
CA MET A 1 28.65 21.58 -53.43
C MET A 1 28.73 20.56 -52.30
N THR A 2 27.92 19.55 -52.22
CA THR A 2 27.03 18.78 -53.06
C THR A 2 25.90 18.21 -52.20
N GLU A 3 24.71 18.30 -52.74
CA GLU A 3 23.51 17.56 -52.37
C GLU A 3 23.69 16.05 -52.55
N SER A 4 22.88 15.29 -51.78
CA SER A 4 22.21 14.04 -52.28
C SER A 4 21.52 13.44 -51.06
N SER A 5 20.27 13.44 -50.97
CA SER A 5 19.06 12.85 -51.59
C SER A 5 18.57 11.60 -50.83
N LEU A 6 17.38 11.75 -50.25
CA LEU A 6 16.53 10.64 -49.77
C LEU A 6 15.91 9.90 -50.94
N PRO A 7 15.52 8.68 -50.82
CA PRO A 7 14.40 8.10 -51.56
C PRO A 7 13.31 7.48 -50.67
N PRO A 8 12.17 7.06 -51.28
CA PRO A 8 10.86 7.44 -50.80
C PRO A 8 9.99 6.30 -50.23
N ASP A 9 8.82 6.75 -49.73
CA ASP A 9 7.62 6.02 -49.39
C ASP A 9 7.34 4.68 -50.09
N HIS A 10 6.84 3.71 -49.30
CA HIS A 10 5.84 2.75 -49.76
C HIS A 10 4.66 2.65 -48.79
N ALA A 11 3.56 3.23 -49.25
CA ALA A 11 2.23 3.07 -48.70
C ALA A 11 1.51 1.88 -49.35
N LEU A 12 0.55 1.31 -48.61
CA LEU A 12 -0.66 0.62 -49.05
C LEU A 12 -0.58 -0.83 -49.57
N ALA A 13 -1.32 -1.71 -48.84
CA ALA A 13 -2.44 -2.42 -49.46
C ALA A 13 -3.35 -3.09 -48.40
N ARG A 14 -4.56 -2.56 -48.29
CA ARG A 14 -5.76 -3.27 -47.81
C ARG A 14 -6.22 -4.21 -48.91
N ARG A 15 -6.62 -5.47 -48.57
CA ARG A 15 -7.61 -6.22 -49.32
C ARG A 15 -8.43 -7.13 -48.43
N ALA A 16 -9.74 -6.89 -48.45
CA ALA A 16 -10.80 -7.77 -47.98
C ALA A 16 -11.24 -8.69 -49.16
N ILE A 17 -11.64 -9.92 -48.88
CA ILE A 17 -12.46 -10.81 -49.72
C ILE A 17 -13.23 -11.76 -48.80
N LEU A 18 -14.42 -11.66 -48.66
CA LEU A 18 -15.74 -12.10 -49.10
C LEU A 18 -15.91 -13.62 -49.37
N LYS A 19 -16.85 -14.20 -48.55
CA LYS A 19 -17.93 -15.14 -48.80
C LYS A 19 -17.72 -16.40 -49.64
N GLY A 20 -18.18 -17.52 -49.09
CA GLY A 20 -18.61 -18.70 -49.80
C GLY A 20 -19.26 -19.71 -48.85
N ALA A 21 -20.57 -19.86 -48.95
CA ALA A 21 -21.38 -20.88 -48.28
C ALA A 21 -21.46 -22.15 -49.12
N SER A 22 -21.51 -23.33 -48.53
CA SER A 22 -22.24 -24.47 -49.05
C SER A 22 -22.53 -25.53 -47.99
N LEU A 23 -23.73 -26.04 -48.06
CA LEU A 23 -24.40 -27.04 -47.23
C LEU A 23 -23.81 -28.45 -47.44
N GLY A 24 -23.79 -29.25 -46.35
CA GLY A 24 -23.59 -30.69 -46.41
C GLY A 24 -24.14 -31.36 -45.16
N VAL A 25 -25.25 -32.10 -45.32
CA VAL A 25 -25.93 -32.87 -44.25
C VAL A 25 -25.17 -34.18 -44.04
N GLY A 26 -24.93 -34.54 -42.77
CA GLY A 26 -24.42 -35.85 -42.38
C GLY A 26 -24.69 -36.11 -40.91
N ALA A 27 -25.66 -36.96 -40.62
CA ALA A 27 -26.02 -37.37 -39.26
C ALA A 27 -24.99 -38.34 -38.69
N GLY A 28 -24.50 -38.05 -37.47
CA GLY A 28 -23.70 -38.97 -36.68
C GLY A 28 -23.84 -38.64 -35.20
N LEU A 29 -24.59 -39.45 -34.47
CA LEU A 29 -24.73 -39.41 -33.02
C LEU A 29 -23.37 -39.72 -32.35
N VAL A 30 -22.76 -38.74 -31.71
CA VAL A 30 -21.70 -38.96 -30.74
C VAL A 30 -22.05 -38.13 -29.52
N SER A 31 -22.32 -38.83 -28.40
CA SER A 31 -22.54 -38.26 -27.10
C SER A 31 -21.28 -37.51 -26.64
N ALA A 32 -21.29 -36.18 -26.68
CA ALA A 32 -20.26 -35.35 -26.13
C ALA A 32 -20.68 -34.93 -24.72
N PHE A 33 -19.92 -35.39 -23.73
CA PHE A 33 -19.91 -34.80 -22.40
C PHE A 33 -19.47 -33.32 -22.54
N ALA A 34 -20.42 -32.42 -22.41
CA ALA A 34 -20.14 -31.01 -22.31
C ALA A 34 -19.55 -30.73 -20.90
N ALA A 35 -18.24 -30.68 -20.80
CA ALA A 35 -17.57 -30.01 -19.70
C ALA A 35 -17.90 -28.51 -19.83
N GLN A 36 -18.81 -28.02 -18.98
CA GLN A 36 -19.02 -26.59 -18.80
C GLN A 36 -17.73 -26.01 -18.19
N ALA A 37 -16.88 -25.45 -19.02
CA ALA A 37 -15.88 -24.51 -18.58
C ALA A 37 -16.62 -23.28 -18.05
N GLN A 38 -16.73 -23.17 -16.72
CA GLN A 38 -17.08 -21.92 -16.09
C GLN A 38 -15.94 -20.92 -16.39
N THR A 39 -16.16 -20.08 -17.38
CA THR A 39 -15.39 -18.85 -17.55
C THR A 39 -15.72 -17.96 -16.36
N SER A 40 -14.90 -18.03 -15.31
CA SER A 40 -14.84 -17.01 -14.30
C SER A 40 -14.34 -15.74 -14.99
N GLY A 41 -15.27 -14.93 -15.46
CA GLY A 41 -14.98 -13.59 -15.93
C GLY A 41 -14.31 -12.84 -14.79
N ALA A 42 -13.07 -12.43 -14.97
CA ALA A 42 -12.44 -11.42 -14.15
C ALA A 42 -13.19 -10.11 -14.34
N GLY A 43 -14.30 -9.97 -13.61
CA GLY A 43 -15.05 -8.73 -13.55
C GLY A 43 -14.14 -7.68 -12.90
N THR A 44 -13.79 -6.65 -13.65
CA THR A 44 -13.21 -5.44 -13.08
C THR A 44 -14.22 -4.93 -12.06
N ALA A 45 -13.93 -5.10 -10.76
CA ALA A 45 -14.81 -4.65 -9.68
C ALA A 45 -15.03 -3.14 -9.86
N GLN A 46 -16.25 -2.76 -10.26
CA GLN A 46 -16.65 -1.38 -10.41
C GLN A 46 -16.89 -0.81 -9.00
N ALA A 47 -16.45 0.43 -8.73
CA ALA A 47 -16.69 1.06 -7.44
C ALA A 47 -18.20 1.15 -7.18
N SER A 48 -18.64 0.78 -5.97
CA SER A 48 -20.04 0.90 -5.59
C SER A 48 -20.33 2.30 -5.03
N ASP A 49 -21.49 2.86 -5.37
CA ASP A 49 -21.98 4.16 -4.86
C ASP A 49 -22.65 4.04 -3.48
N GLY A 50 -22.52 2.88 -2.83
CA GLY A 50 -23.10 2.65 -1.51
C GLY A 50 -22.48 3.51 -0.42
N ALA A 51 -23.26 3.81 0.62
CA ALA A 51 -22.80 4.56 1.78
C ALA A 51 -21.66 3.83 2.51
N ILE A 52 -20.60 4.57 2.81
CA ILE A 52 -19.49 4.05 3.62
C ILE A 52 -19.94 3.96 5.07
N TRP A 53 -19.85 2.77 5.62
CA TRP A 53 -19.98 2.48 7.04
C TRP A 53 -18.61 2.44 7.70
N SER A 54 -18.51 2.83 8.97
CA SER A 54 -17.27 2.79 9.74
C SER A 54 -17.52 2.41 11.19
N ALA A 55 -16.50 1.78 11.82
CA ALA A 55 -16.54 1.44 13.24
C ALA A 55 -15.11 1.41 13.84
N GLU A 56 -15.04 1.63 15.16
CA GLU A 56 -13.84 1.48 15.95
C GLU A 56 -13.79 0.11 16.62
N TYR A 57 -12.57 -0.42 16.74
CA TYR A 57 -12.27 -1.64 17.47
C TYR A 57 -11.01 -1.44 18.29
N TRP A 58 -10.77 -2.37 19.21
CA TRP A 58 -9.63 -2.32 20.10
C TRP A 58 -8.93 -3.67 20.17
N ALA A 59 -7.60 -3.66 20.10
CA ALA A 59 -6.74 -4.77 20.43
C ALA A 59 -5.90 -4.44 21.67
N LYS A 60 -5.29 -5.44 22.29
CA LYS A 60 -4.38 -5.25 23.42
C LYS A 60 -3.02 -5.86 23.12
N LYS A 61 -1.97 -5.06 23.32
CA LYS A 61 -0.58 -5.50 23.38
C LYS A 61 -0.11 -5.32 24.83
N GLY A 62 -0.17 -6.36 25.63
CA GLY A 62 0.00 -6.23 27.09
C GLY A 62 -1.05 -5.27 27.65
N ASP A 63 -0.60 -4.18 28.31
CA ASP A 63 -1.47 -3.14 28.86
C ASP A 63 -1.82 -2.03 27.87
N VAL A 64 -1.20 -2.01 26.68
CA VAL A 64 -1.45 -0.99 25.67
C VAL A 64 -2.70 -1.32 24.87
N ALA A 65 -3.70 -0.44 24.91
CA ALA A 65 -4.87 -0.49 24.05
C ALA A 65 -4.52 0.08 22.67
N LEU A 66 -4.71 -0.69 21.60
CA LEU A 66 -4.47 -0.30 20.23
C LEU A 66 -5.80 -0.01 19.54
N ASN A 67 -5.95 1.19 18.97
CA ASN A 67 -7.17 1.60 18.27
C ASN A 67 -7.12 1.11 16.82
N LEU A 68 -8.17 0.38 16.41
CA LEU A 68 -8.40 -0.02 15.03
C LEU A 68 -9.58 0.76 14.46
N TRP A 69 -9.47 1.13 13.20
CA TRP A 69 -10.52 1.79 12.43
C TRP A 69 -10.89 0.95 11.20
N ARG A 70 -12.19 0.70 11.00
CA ARG A 70 -12.74 -0.12 9.91
C ARG A 70 -13.65 0.69 9.04
N LYS A 71 -13.57 0.50 7.72
CA LYS A 71 -14.49 1.06 6.73
C LYS A 71 -14.82 0.04 5.64
N ARG A 72 -16.10 0.02 5.25
CA ARG A 72 -16.59 -0.75 4.10
C ARG A 72 -17.86 -0.12 3.56
N VAL A 73 -18.33 -0.56 2.38
CA VAL A 73 -19.65 -0.19 1.90
C VAL A 73 -20.71 -0.98 2.68
N GLY A 74 -21.62 -0.28 3.33
CA GLY A 74 -22.66 -0.85 4.19
C GLY A 74 -22.13 -1.49 5.48
N ALA A 75 -22.95 -1.57 6.50
CA ALA A 75 -22.63 -2.29 7.73
C ALA A 75 -22.57 -3.82 7.48
N PRO A 76 -21.72 -4.57 8.21
CA PRO A 76 -21.71 -6.03 8.15
C PRO A 76 -23.10 -6.62 8.48
N LYS A 77 -23.51 -7.64 7.74
CA LYS A 77 -24.79 -8.33 7.96
C LYS A 77 -24.54 -9.80 8.21
N PRO A 78 -25.30 -10.43 9.13
CA PRO A 78 -25.21 -11.88 9.34
C PRO A 78 -25.48 -12.65 8.04
N GLY A 79 -24.60 -13.61 7.71
CA GLY A 79 -24.77 -14.49 6.55
C GLY A 79 -24.39 -13.87 5.19
N GLU A 80 -23.92 -12.62 5.14
CA GLU A 80 -23.38 -12.08 3.88
C GLU A 80 -22.03 -12.70 3.53
N PRO A 81 -21.70 -12.83 2.24
CA PRO A 81 -20.36 -13.24 1.83
C PRO A 81 -19.29 -12.27 2.38
N PRO A 82 -18.20 -12.77 2.96
CA PRO A 82 -17.17 -11.90 3.51
C PRO A 82 -16.44 -11.13 2.40
N LEU A 83 -16.20 -9.84 2.65
CA LEU A 83 -15.33 -9.03 1.80
C LEU A 83 -13.86 -9.33 2.11
N PRO A 84 -12.94 -9.23 1.12
CA PRO A 84 -11.50 -9.38 1.35
C PRO A 84 -11.00 -8.28 2.28
N PRO A 85 -10.35 -8.61 3.42
CA PRO A 85 -9.81 -7.62 4.31
C PRO A 85 -8.53 -6.99 3.75
N LEU A 86 -8.44 -5.65 3.83
CA LEU A 86 -7.24 -4.87 3.49
C LEU A 86 -6.78 -4.10 4.72
N PHE A 87 -5.60 -4.45 5.27
CA PHE A 87 -5.02 -3.81 6.43
C PHE A 87 -3.97 -2.78 6.03
N LEU A 88 -4.15 -1.52 6.43
CA LEU A 88 -3.29 -0.40 6.11
C LEU A 88 -2.38 -0.06 7.31
N VAL A 89 -1.06 -0.08 7.12
CA VAL A 89 -0.03 0.08 8.17
C VAL A 89 0.68 1.42 7.98
N HIS A 90 0.47 2.35 8.93
CA HIS A 90 1.00 3.72 8.84
C HIS A 90 2.49 3.84 9.15
N GLY A 91 3.10 4.92 8.68
CA GLY A 91 4.51 5.24 8.88
C GLY A 91 4.81 6.02 10.16
N SER A 92 5.99 6.69 10.19
CA SER A 92 6.59 7.23 11.41
C SER A 92 5.99 8.54 11.94
N SER A 93 5.39 9.35 11.08
CA SER A 93 5.12 10.76 11.45
C SER A 93 3.67 11.04 11.75
N ASN A 94 2.77 10.26 11.19
CA ASN A 94 1.33 10.48 11.26
C ASN A 94 0.62 9.23 11.77
N SER A 95 -0.54 9.41 12.38
CA SER A 95 -1.43 8.34 12.83
C SER A 95 -2.17 7.69 11.64
N ALA A 96 -2.89 6.63 11.91
CA ALA A 96 -3.58 5.84 10.89
C ALA A 96 -4.65 6.63 10.13
N ARG A 97 -5.51 7.37 10.83
CA ARG A 97 -6.62 8.08 10.19
C ARG A 97 -6.14 9.24 9.33
N SER A 98 -5.17 10.02 9.77
CA SER A 98 -4.59 11.08 8.94
C SER A 98 -3.83 10.50 7.74
N SER A 99 -3.28 9.28 7.87
CA SER A 99 -2.59 8.59 6.79
C SER A 99 -3.53 8.02 5.73
N TYR A 100 -4.69 7.50 6.12
CA TYR A 100 -5.51 6.68 5.24
C TYR A 100 -6.98 7.08 5.15
N ASP A 101 -7.45 7.96 6.02
CA ASP A 101 -8.83 8.44 6.05
C ASP A 101 -8.91 9.97 6.10
N LEU A 102 -7.97 10.63 5.43
CA LEU A 102 -7.87 12.09 5.40
C LEU A 102 -8.98 12.70 4.55
N THR A 103 -9.63 13.72 5.09
CA THR A 103 -10.48 14.65 4.33
C THR A 103 -9.72 15.95 4.09
N VAL A 104 -9.58 16.34 2.82
CA VAL A 104 -9.03 17.64 2.43
C VAL A 104 -10.16 18.46 1.81
N PRO A 105 -10.71 19.47 2.51
CA PRO A 105 -11.91 20.19 2.07
C PRO A 105 -11.75 20.78 0.66
N GLY A 106 -12.72 20.49 -0.22
CA GLY A 106 -12.76 21.03 -1.59
C GLY A 106 -11.73 20.42 -2.57
N LYS A 107 -10.98 19.36 -2.17
CA LYS A 107 -9.88 18.79 -2.98
C LYS A 107 -10.14 17.36 -3.50
N GLY A 108 -11.37 16.88 -3.40
CA GLY A 108 -11.75 15.53 -3.82
C GLY A 108 -11.37 14.45 -2.80
N GLU A 109 -11.33 13.20 -3.24
CA GLU A 109 -11.10 12.06 -2.35
C GLU A 109 -9.60 11.88 -2.03
N TYR A 110 -9.27 11.83 -0.74
CA TYR A 110 -7.95 11.51 -0.21
C TYR A 110 -7.96 10.29 0.72
N SER A 111 -9.16 9.82 1.11
CA SER A 111 -9.27 8.62 1.94
C SER A 111 -9.03 7.36 1.12
N LEU A 112 -7.86 6.75 1.30
CA LEU A 112 -7.55 5.43 0.74
C LEU A 112 -8.56 4.38 1.23
N MET A 113 -9.02 4.52 2.47
CA MET A 113 -10.05 3.63 3.04
C MET A 113 -11.37 3.74 2.29
N ASN A 114 -11.84 4.95 1.96
CA ASN A 114 -13.06 5.13 1.17
C ASN A 114 -12.94 4.54 -0.23
N VAL A 115 -11.79 4.78 -0.89
CA VAL A 115 -11.54 4.29 -2.25
C VAL A 115 -11.61 2.76 -2.29
N PHE A 116 -10.89 2.08 -1.39
CA PHE A 116 -10.85 0.62 -1.39
C PHE A 116 -12.12 0.00 -0.82
N ALA A 117 -12.83 0.65 0.10
CA ALA A 117 -14.18 0.24 0.49
C ALA A 117 -15.13 0.21 -0.72
N ARG A 118 -15.10 1.23 -1.58
CA ARG A 118 -15.90 1.26 -2.83
C ARG A 118 -15.44 0.23 -3.87
N TYR A 119 -14.20 -0.22 -3.80
CA TYR A 119 -13.69 -1.35 -4.62
C TYR A 119 -14.07 -2.72 -4.04
N GLY A 120 -14.85 -2.77 -2.95
CA GLY A 120 -15.37 -4.02 -2.38
C GLY A 120 -14.48 -4.65 -1.32
N TYR A 121 -13.56 -3.90 -0.74
CA TYR A 121 -12.73 -4.37 0.38
C TYR A 121 -13.34 -4.00 1.73
N ASP A 122 -13.04 -4.82 2.73
CA ASP A 122 -13.23 -4.51 4.15
C ASP A 122 -11.92 -3.89 4.66
N VAL A 123 -11.87 -2.56 4.74
CA VAL A 123 -10.62 -1.81 4.94
C VAL A 123 -10.40 -1.50 6.40
N TRP A 124 -9.24 -1.87 6.91
CA TRP A 124 -8.80 -1.71 8.28
C TRP A 124 -7.52 -0.91 8.38
N THR A 125 -7.36 -0.21 9.46
CA THR A 125 -6.09 0.40 9.86
C THR A 125 -6.00 0.42 11.37
N MET A 126 -4.81 0.71 11.91
CA MET A 126 -4.54 0.74 13.33
C MET A 126 -3.55 1.85 13.64
N ASP A 127 -3.77 2.56 14.75
CA ASP A 127 -2.74 3.40 15.36
C ASP A 127 -1.76 2.50 16.12
N HIS A 128 -0.47 2.58 15.79
CA HIS A 128 0.58 1.90 16.54
C HIS A 128 0.74 2.47 17.96
N ASP A 129 1.43 1.72 18.83
CA ASP A 129 1.79 2.15 20.18
C ASP A 129 2.36 3.59 20.20
N GLY A 130 1.71 4.47 20.94
CA GLY A 130 2.09 5.88 21.08
C GLY A 130 1.72 6.79 19.92
N TYR A 131 0.79 6.36 19.04
CA TYR A 131 0.22 7.18 17.96
C TYR A 131 -1.29 7.33 18.11
N GLY A 132 -1.83 8.46 17.63
CA GLY A 132 -3.25 8.73 17.43
C GLY A 132 -4.10 8.42 18.66
N HIS A 133 -5.08 7.53 18.48
CA HIS A 133 -6.02 7.11 19.54
C HIS A 133 -5.49 5.93 20.37
N SER A 134 -4.39 5.30 20.00
CA SER A 134 -3.81 4.21 20.77
C SER A 134 -3.15 4.70 22.05
N GLY A 135 -3.11 3.84 23.07
CA GLY A 135 -2.32 4.05 24.27
C GLY A 135 -0.82 4.10 23.96
N SER A 136 -0.03 4.40 24.99
CA SER A 136 1.42 4.45 24.88
C SER A 136 2.07 3.66 26.02
N SER A 137 3.00 2.76 25.64
CA SER A 137 3.89 2.09 26.60
C SER A 137 5.03 2.99 27.09
N GLY A 138 5.20 4.18 26.49
CA GLY A 138 6.38 5.01 26.70
C GLY A 138 7.63 4.57 25.93
N SER A 139 7.55 3.44 25.20
CA SER A 139 8.64 2.99 24.33
C SER A 139 8.81 3.89 23.11
N ASN A 140 9.89 3.69 22.36
CA ASN A 140 10.14 4.41 21.11
C ASN A 140 9.34 3.88 19.90
N SER A 141 8.53 2.81 20.06
CA SER A 141 7.69 2.20 19.00
C SER A 141 8.46 1.96 17.69
N ASP A 142 9.51 1.15 17.77
CA ASP A 142 10.32 0.71 16.63
C ASP A 142 9.57 -0.26 15.69
N VAL A 143 10.26 -0.80 14.69
CA VAL A 143 9.66 -1.77 13.75
C VAL A 143 9.25 -3.05 14.45
N ALA A 144 10.06 -3.55 15.39
CA ALA A 144 9.74 -4.77 16.15
C ALA A 144 8.49 -4.59 17.02
N SER A 145 8.39 -3.45 17.72
CA SER A 145 7.16 -3.08 18.45
C SER A 145 5.95 -3.03 17.53
N GLY A 146 6.10 -2.46 16.32
CA GLY A 146 5.03 -2.42 15.32
C GLY A 146 4.59 -3.80 14.83
N VAL A 147 5.50 -4.79 14.76
CA VAL A 147 5.17 -6.18 14.47
C VAL A 147 4.30 -6.78 15.59
N GLU A 148 4.64 -6.51 16.86
CA GLU A 148 3.81 -6.97 17.99
C GLU A 148 2.45 -6.27 18.03
N ASP A 149 2.36 -5.00 17.63
CA ASP A 149 1.07 -4.31 17.45
C ASP A 149 0.21 -5.03 16.41
N LEU A 150 0.78 -5.42 15.25
CA LEU A 150 0.07 -6.16 14.21
C LEU A 150 -0.34 -7.56 14.67
N LYS A 151 0.51 -8.27 15.44
CA LYS A 151 0.15 -9.57 16.05
C LYS A 151 -1.06 -9.45 16.98
N ALA A 152 -1.20 -8.33 17.69
CA ALA A 152 -2.36 -8.08 18.55
C ALA A 152 -3.62 -7.69 17.75
N ALA A 153 -3.46 -6.93 16.67
CA ALA A 153 -4.58 -6.42 15.86
C ALA A 153 -5.19 -7.46 14.90
N VAL A 154 -4.36 -8.27 14.25
CA VAL A 154 -4.78 -9.24 13.23
C VAL A 154 -5.84 -10.23 13.73
N PRO A 155 -5.77 -10.79 14.96
CA PRO A 155 -6.84 -11.63 15.50
C PRO A 155 -8.19 -10.92 15.64
N VAL A 156 -8.20 -9.61 15.92
CA VAL A 156 -9.43 -8.82 15.97
C VAL A 156 -10.07 -8.76 14.58
N VAL A 157 -9.27 -8.42 13.56
CA VAL A 157 -9.75 -8.36 12.17
C VAL A 157 -10.25 -9.75 11.71
N ALA A 158 -9.51 -10.81 12.00
CA ALA A 158 -9.88 -12.18 11.63
C ALA A 158 -11.23 -12.59 12.25
N ARG A 159 -11.46 -12.26 13.52
CA ARG A 159 -12.73 -12.51 14.22
C ARG A 159 -13.90 -11.76 13.60
N GLU A 160 -13.70 -10.46 13.30
CA GLU A 160 -14.76 -9.58 12.80
C GLU A 160 -15.10 -9.85 11.31
N THR A 161 -14.16 -10.38 10.54
CA THR A 161 -14.33 -10.62 9.10
C THR A 161 -14.55 -12.09 8.77
N GLY A 162 -14.22 -13.01 9.69
CA GLY A 162 -14.21 -14.45 9.42
C GLY A 162 -13.05 -14.89 8.49
N GLN A 163 -12.09 -13.99 8.19
CA GLN A 163 -10.99 -14.23 7.27
C GLN A 163 -9.66 -14.43 8.01
N ALA A 164 -9.02 -15.58 7.82
CA ALA A 164 -7.73 -15.88 8.45
C ALA A 164 -6.54 -15.16 7.80
N LYS A 165 -6.64 -14.84 6.50
CA LYS A 165 -5.66 -14.09 5.72
C LYS A 165 -6.24 -12.76 5.30
N MET A 166 -5.36 -11.78 5.13
CA MET A 166 -5.73 -10.45 4.67
C MET A 166 -4.63 -9.85 3.80
N HIS A 167 -5.01 -8.92 2.95
CA HIS A 167 -4.05 -8.09 2.22
C HIS A 167 -3.46 -7.06 3.16
N PHE A 168 -2.16 -6.79 3.00
CA PHE A 168 -1.48 -5.72 3.73
C PHE A 168 -0.97 -4.65 2.79
N TYR A 169 -1.10 -3.42 3.23
CA TYR A 169 -0.49 -2.24 2.63
C TYR A 169 0.30 -1.51 3.70
N GLY A 170 1.53 -1.16 3.40
CA GLY A 170 2.32 -0.27 4.25
C GLY A 170 2.90 0.89 3.46
N THR A 171 3.08 2.04 4.13
CA THR A 171 3.78 3.19 3.53
C THR A 171 4.93 3.65 4.42
N SER A 172 6.09 3.99 3.82
CA SER A 172 7.29 4.43 4.52
C SER A 172 7.73 3.37 5.56
N SER A 173 7.99 3.74 6.82
CA SER A 173 8.28 2.75 7.88
C SER A 173 7.12 1.78 8.14
N GLY A 174 5.89 2.11 7.77
CA GLY A 174 4.76 1.18 7.78
C GLY A 174 4.93 0.04 6.78
N SER A 175 5.58 0.29 5.64
CA SER A 175 5.94 -0.78 4.69
C SER A 175 7.00 -1.72 5.27
N ILE A 176 7.95 -1.20 6.06
CA ILE A 176 8.94 -2.02 6.77
C ILE A 176 8.25 -2.87 7.85
N ARG A 177 7.33 -2.28 8.65
CA ARG A 177 6.52 -3.01 9.64
C ARG A 177 5.68 -4.12 9.00
N ALA A 178 4.99 -3.83 7.89
CA ALA A 178 4.17 -4.80 7.18
C ALA A 178 5.02 -5.94 6.59
N ALA A 179 6.18 -5.66 6.01
CA ALA A 179 7.10 -6.66 5.48
C ALA A 179 7.74 -7.49 6.61
N ALA A 180 8.12 -6.85 7.72
CA ALA A 180 8.64 -7.55 8.91
C ALA A 180 7.57 -8.45 9.54
N PHE A 181 6.31 -8.02 9.58
CA PHE A 181 5.19 -8.87 10.00
C PHE A 181 5.00 -10.06 9.05
N ALA A 182 5.07 -9.85 7.73
CA ALA A 182 4.92 -10.91 6.74
C ALA A 182 6.00 -12.00 6.87
N GLN A 183 7.19 -11.69 7.39
CA GLN A 183 8.24 -12.68 7.65
C GLN A 183 7.90 -13.64 8.82
N VAL A 184 7.20 -13.13 9.84
CA VAL A 184 6.95 -13.87 11.09
C VAL A 184 5.54 -14.45 11.17
N ALA A 185 4.64 -14.02 10.31
CA ALA A 185 3.26 -14.49 10.22
C ALA A 185 2.79 -14.64 8.76
N PRO A 186 3.54 -15.39 7.91
CA PRO A 186 3.22 -15.50 6.48
C PRO A 186 1.84 -16.12 6.23
N GLU A 187 1.34 -16.95 7.14
CA GLU A 187 0.02 -17.55 7.06
C GLU A 187 -1.13 -16.54 7.21
N ARG A 188 -0.85 -15.32 7.68
CA ARG A 188 -1.80 -14.22 7.82
C ARG A 188 -1.85 -13.28 6.63
N VAL A 189 -0.85 -13.35 5.75
CA VAL A 189 -0.68 -12.42 4.63
C VAL A 189 -1.11 -13.09 3.34
N ASP A 190 -2.08 -12.49 2.66
CA ASP A 190 -2.50 -12.93 1.33
C ASP A 190 -1.64 -12.24 0.25
N ARG A 191 -1.72 -10.90 0.16
CA ARG A 191 -0.91 -10.06 -0.73
C ARG A 191 -0.31 -8.89 0.05
N LEU A 192 0.89 -8.47 -0.31
CA LEU A 192 1.63 -7.41 0.37
C LEU A 192 1.95 -6.25 -0.59
N VAL A 193 1.52 -5.04 -0.24
CA VAL A 193 1.82 -3.81 -0.98
C VAL A 193 2.78 -2.95 -0.15
N LEU A 194 3.97 -2.71 -0.67
CA LEU A 194 5.04 -1.93 -0.03
C LEU A 194 5.24 -0.61 -0.78
N VAL A 195 4.80 0.49 -0.17
CA VAL A 195 4.87 1.83 -0.78
C VAL A 195 5.90 2.67 -0.06
N ALA A 196 6.74 3.37 -0.82
CA ALA A 196 7.84 4.17 -0.27
C ALA A 196 8.70 3.38 0.72
N PHE A 197 8.94 2.10 0.39
CA PHE A 197 9.72 1.16 1.17
C PHE A 197 11.20 1.52 1.14
N THR A 198 11.91 1.24 2.22
CA THR A 198 13.38 1.33 2.29
C THR A 198 13.92 -0.04 2.68
N TYR A 199 14.86 -0.58 1.90
CA TYR A 199 15.50 -1.87 2.18
C TYR A 199 16.76 -1.68 3.01
N LYS A 200 17.87 -1.28 2.39
CA LYS A 200 19.13 -0.96 3.03
C LYS A 200 19.35 0.55 3.20
N GLY A 201 18.59 1.34 2.43
CA GLY A 201 18.75 2.79 2.41
C GLY A 201 19.99 3.29 1.68
N THR A 202 20.67 2.41 0.94
CA THR A 202 21.95 2.74 0.24
C THR A 202 21.72 3.87 -0.77
N GLY A 203 22.49 4.95 -0.62
CA GLY A 203 22.42 6.12 -1.50
C GLY A 203 21.18 7.01 -1.33
N ALA A 204 20.30 6.70 -0.37
CA ALA A 204 19.10 7.48 -0.12
C ALA A 204 19.38 8.75 0.70
N PRO A 205 19.14 9.97 0.19
CA PRO A 205 19.54 11.21 0.86
C PRO A 205 18.83 11.42 2.19
N GLU A 206 17.56 10.96 2.32
CA GLU A 206 16.81 11.08 3.58
C GLU A 206 17.35 10.15 4.67
N ILE A 207 17.87 8.98 4.30
CA ILE A 207 18.52 8.08 5.25
C ILE A 207 19.80 8.70 5.77
N GLY A 208 20.64 9.25 4.90
CA GLY A 208 21.84 9.97 5.32
C GLY A 208 21.58 11.19 6.22
N ARG A 209 20.41 11.85 6.08
CA ARG A 209 20.00 12.90 7.04
C ARG A 209 19.65 12.33 8.41
N ARG A 210 19.01 11.17 8.46
CA ARG A 210 18.65 10.50 9.72
C ARG A 210 19.86 9.94 10.45
N GLU A 211 20.84 9.41 9.72
CA GLU A 211 22.10 8.91 10.28
C GLU A 211 22.80 9.96 11.14
N ARG A 212 22.75 11.24 10.76
CA ARG A 212 23.29 12.35 11.55
C ARG A 212 22.57 12.60 12.86
N GLN A 213 21.43 11.95 13.11
CA GLN A 213 20.62 12.11 14.31
C GLN A 213 20.55 10.82 15.16
N ILE A 214 21.36 9.81 14.88
CA ILE A 214 21.34 8.51 15.57
C ILE A 214 21.43 8.67 17.09
N GLU A 215 22.37 9.50 17.58
CA GLU A 215 22.54 9.73 19.02
C GLU A 215 21.30 10.35 19.66
N PHE A 216 20.63 11.28 18.96
CA PHE A 216 19.36 11.82 19.44
C PHE A 216 18.30 10.72 19.54
N TYR A 217 18.14 9.87 18.51
CA TYR A 217 17.13 8.81 18.50
C TYR A 217 17.42 7.70 19.52
N ARG A 218 18.68 7.42 19.83
CA ARG A 218 19.07 6.47 20.87
C ARG A 218 18.71 6.94 22.28
N ASN A 219 18.84 8.25 22.53
CA ASN A 219 18.68 8.83 23.84
C ASN A 219 17.26 9.37 24.09
N ASN A 220 16.38 9.41 23.09
CA ASN A 220 15.05 9.97 23.20
C ASN A 220 14.00 9.08 22.55
N ASN A 221 13.03 8.60 23.32
CA ASN A 221 11.91 7.80 22.81
C ASN A 221 10.89 8.64 22.03
N ARG A 222 10.96 9.96 22.11
CA ARG A 222 10.06 10.91 21.45
C ARG A 222 10.85 11.99 20.72
N ARG A 223 10.25 12.50 19.65
CA ARG A 223 10.73 13.66 18.90
C ARG A 223 9.59 14.62 18.63
N LYS A 224 9.93 15.89 18.51
CA LYS A 224 8.97 16.93 18.13
C LYS A 224 8.37 16.66 16.74
N ARG A 225 7.05 16.84 16.63
CA ARG A 225 6.25 16.83 15.41
C ARG A 225 5.28 18.01 15.44
N ASP A 226 5.76 19.19 15.13
CA ASP A 226 4.97 20.40 14.97
C ASP A 226 4.49 20.60 13.51
N ALA A 227 3.74 21.67 13.28
CA ALA A 227 3.25 22.03 11.97
C ALA A 227 4.38 22.21 10.93
N ALA A 228 5.53 22.77 11.32
CA ALA A 228 6.67 22.97 10.44
C ALA A 228 7.26 21.62 10.00
N MET A 229 7.40 20.69 10.94
CA MET A 229 7.86 19.32 10.62
C MET A 229 6.90 18.60 9.68
N ILE A 230 5.58 18.69 9.90
CA ILE A 230 4.59 18.07 9.01
C ILE A 230 4.69 18.66 7.60
N ARG A 231 4.74 20.00 7.45
CA ARG A 231 4.93 20.64 6.14
C ARG A 231 6.23 20.20 5.46
N SER A 232 7.30 20.00 6.23
CA SER A 232 8.59 19.58 5.67
C SER A 232 8.56 18.21 4.99
N ILE A 233 7.63 17.32 5.36
CA ILE A 233 7.44 16.00 4.71
C ILE A 233 7.11 16.18 3.22
N PHE A 234 6.40 17.26 2.86
CA PHE A 234 5.92 17.53 1.50
C PHE A 234 6.87 18.38 0.67
N THR A 235 7.92 18.93 1.27
CA THR A 235 8.85 19.85 0.60
C THR A 235 10.29 19.36 0.58
N ARG A 236 10.67 18.46 1.48
CA ARG A 236 12.07 18.04 1.71
C ARG A 236 12.74 17.39 0.50
N ASP A 237 11.96 16.72 -0.36
CA ASP A 237 12.48 16.04 -1.55
C ASP A 237 12.68 17.03 -2.74
N GLY A 238 12.42 18.33 -2.55
CA GLY A 238 12.51 19.35 -3.59
C GLY A 238 11.39 19.30 -4.63
N HIS A 239 10.34 18.50 -4.41
CA HIS A 239 9.24 18.27 -5.34
C HIS A 239 7.87 18.61 -4.75
N ALA A 240 7.77 19.79 -4.12
CA ALA A 240 6.52 20.29 -3.50
C ALA A 240 5.34 20.33 -4.48
N SER A 241 5.59 20.55 -5.77
CA SER A 241 4.55 20.51 -6.82
C SER A 241 3.86 19.16 -7.00
N SER A 242 4.40 18.09 -6.42
CA SER A 242 3.75 16.78 -6.37
C SER A 242 2.48 16.76 -5.50
N TYR A 243 2.27 17.77 -4.65
CA TYR A 243 1.21 17.83 -3.65
C TYR A 243 0.39 19.10 -3.73
N ASP A 244 -0.87 19.03 -3.35
CA ASP A 244 -1.65 20.23 -2.98
C ASP A 244 -1.28 20.61 -1.54
N MET A 245 -0.90 21.86 -1.31
CA MET A 245 -0.48 22.34 0.01
C MET A 245 -1.63 22.44 1.03
N ALA A 246 -2.89 22.23 0.62
CA ALA A 246 -3.99 21.99 1.55
C ALA A 246 -3.87 20.65 2.29
N VAL A 247 -3.12 19.68 1.73
CA VAL A 247 -2.93 18.35 2.34
C VAL A 247 -2.17 18.42 3.66
N PRO A 248 -0.94 19.00 3.75
CA PRO A 248 -0.27 19.13 5.03
C PRO A 248 -1.08 19.94 6.05
N GLU A 249 -1.86 20.94 5.64
CA GLU A 249 -2.72 21.70 6.56
C GLU A 249 -3.85 20.83 7.14
N ALA A 250 -4.47 19.98 6.31
CA ALA A 250 -5.47 19.03 6.77
C ALA A 250 -4.86 18.00 7.75
N ILE A 251 -3.65 17.52 7.49
CA ILE A 251 -2.94 16.61 8.39
C ILE A 251 -2.63 17.30 9.73
N ILE A 252 -2.12 18.53 9.69
CA ILE A 252 -1.83 19.34 10.89
C ILE A 252 -3.08 19.48 11.76
N ALA A 253 -4.23 19.80 11.14
CA ALA A 253 -5.50 19.96 11.85
C ALA A 253 -5.96 18.68 12.57
N VAL A 254 -5.58 17.50 12.07
CA VAL A 254 -5.89 16.21 12.70
C VAL A 254 -4.83 15.83 13.73
N GLU A 255 -3.55 15.85 13.35
CA GLU A 255 -2.45 15.29 14.11
C GLU A 255 -2.10 16.07 15.37
N LEU A 256 -2.15 17.41 15.33
CA LEU A 256 -1.80 18.20 16.50
C LEU A 256 -2.82 18.09 17.65
N LYS A 257 -3.99 17.49 17.42
CA LYS A 257 -4.92 17.12 18.49
C LYS A 257 -4.35 16.02 19.41
N PHE A 258 -3.41 15.21 18.90
CA PHE A 258 -2.71 14.15 19.65
C PHE A 258 -1.38 14.62 20.27
N GLY A 259 -1.10 15.92 20.23
CA GLY A 259 0.14 16.52 20.72
C GLY A 259 1.22 16.69 19.66
N GLU A 260 2.34 17.28 20.08
CA GLU A 260 3.45 17.66 19.19
C GLU A 260 4.63 16.67 19.26
N GLU A 261 4.40 15.44 19.66
CA GLU A 261 5.46 14.44 19.76
C GLU A 261 5.06 13.11 19.12
N VAL A 262 6.05 12.43 18.55
CA VAL A 262 5.90 11.07 18.00
C VAL A 262 7.07 10.19 18.43
N PRO A 263 6.88 8.85 18.45
CA PRO A 263 7.94 7.90 18.74
C PRO A 263 9.12 7.99 17.77
N THR A 264 10.32 7.70 18.26
CA THR A 264 11.58 7.78 17.48
C THR A 264 12.05 6.44 16.92
N GLY A 265 11.51 5.31 17.37
CA GLY A 265 12.08 4.00 17.08
C GLY A 265 12.24 3.68 15.60
N THR A 266 11.22 3.97 14.79
CA THR A 266 11.34 3.76 13.34
C THR A 266 12.33 4.70 12.65
N TYR A 267 12.61 5.88 13.22
CA TYR A 267 13.67 6.75 12.72
C TYR A 267 15.04 6.19 13.07
N LEU A 268 15.21 5.66 14.30
CA LEU A 268 16.43 4.96 14.71
C LEU A 268 16.67 3.74 13.84
N ASP A 269 15.65 2.92 13.61
CA ASP A 269 15.72 1.72 12.79
C ASP A 269 16.18 2.04 11.37
N MET A 270 15.58 3.06 10.73
CA MET A 270 15.98 3.47 9.39
C MET A 270 17.34 4.16 9.32
N ALA A 271 17.85 4.71 10.45
CA ALA A 271 19.14 5.37 10.50
C ALA A 271 20.30 4.41 10.83
N ALA A 272 20.03 3.34 11.60
CA ALA A 272 21.10 2.54 12.20
C ALA A 272 20.97 1.03 12.01
N ASN A 273 19.77 0.51 11.69
CA ASN A 273 19.49 -0.91 11.80
C ASN A 273 19.09 -1.59 10.47
N LEU A 274 19.01 -0.86 9.36
CA LEU A 274 18.69 -1.44 8.05
C LEU A 274 19.78 -2.44 7.58
N PRO A 275 19.40 -3.56 6.92
CA PRO A 275 18.03 -3.97 6.57
C PRO A 275 17.34 -4.71 7.72
N LEU A 276 16.03 -4.42 7.91
CA LEU A 276 15.19 -5.07 8.93
C LEU A 276 14.34 -6.23 8.37
N VAL A 277 14.32 -6.38 7.07
CA VAL A 277 13.54 -7.38 6.35
C VAL A 277 14.46 -8.26 5.51
N ASP A 278 14.40 -9.57 5.73
CA ASP A 278 15.00 -10.55 4.85
C ASP A 278 14.02 -10.86 3.71
N PRO A 279 14.27 -10.43 2.46
CA PRO A 279 13.36 -10.66 1.35
C PRO A 279 13.03 -12.14 1.11
N LYS A 280 13.95 -13.06 1.44
CA LYS A 280 13.77 -14.51 1.26
C LYS A 280 12.70 -15.10 2.19
N LYS A 281 12.32 -14.38 3.26
CA LYS A 281 11.27 -14.77 4.21
C LYS A 281 9.90 -14.15 3.89
N VAL A 282 9.80 -13.26 2.91
CA VAL A 282 8.54 -12.67 2.46
C VAL A 282 7.93 -13.59 1.41
N LEU A 283 7.03 -14.48 1.84
CA LEU A 283 6.53 -15.58 1.00
C LEU A 283 5.28 -15.20 0.17
N SER A 284 4.58 -14.15 0.55
CA SER A 284 3.38 -13.68 -0.16
C SER A 284 3.71 -13.02 -1.50
N PRO A 285 2.75 -12.91 -2.43
CA PRO A 285 2.84 -11.99 -3.56
C PRO A 285 3.13 -10.57 -3.10
N VAL A 286 4.01 -9.84 -3.83
CA VAL A 286 4.45 -8.49 -3.45
C VAL A 286 4.29 -7.50 -4.59
N LEU A 287 3.66 -6.36 -4.30
CA LEU A 287 3.72 -5.15 -5.12
C LEU A 287 4.56 -4.10 -4.40
N MET A 288 5.65 -3.67 -5.03
CA MET A 288 6.43 -2.54 -4.57
C MET A 288 6.09 -1.29 -5.39
N ILE A 289 5.86 -0.16 -4.71
CA ILE A 289 5.54 1.10 -5.38
C ILE A 289 6.45 2.21 -4.84
N ARG A 290 7.10 2.92 -5.75
CA ARG A 290 7.99 4.05 -5.45
C ARG A 290 7.55 5.29 -6.22
N GLY A 291 7.52 6.45 -5.58
CA GLY A 291 7.52 7.74 -6.30
C GLY A 291 8.88 7.98 -6.96
N ILE A 292 8.90 8.47 -8.20
CA ILE A 292 10.17 8.71 -8.92
C ILE A 292 11.12 9.65 -8.15
N HIS A 293 10.55 10.57 -7.37
CA HIS A 293 11.29 11.57 -6.57
C HIS A 293 11.40 11.20 -5.08
N ASP A 294 11.14 9.95 -4.70
CA ASP A 294 11.27 9.52 -3.29
C ASP A 294 12.71 9.53 -2.82
N GLY A 295 13.02 10.36 -1.83
CA GLY A 295 14.36 10.49 -1.24
C GLY A 295 14.70 9.46 -0.16
N ASN A 296 13.75 8.60 0.24
CA ASN A 296 13.98 7.59 1.29
C ASN A 296 14.56 6.27 0.76
N SER A 297 14.52 6.04 -0.54
CA SER A 297 15.09 4.86 -1.19
C SER A 297 15.57 5.19 -2.60
N THR A 298 16.51 4.43 -3.11
CA THR A 298 16.89 4.43 -4.52
C THR A 298 16.21 3.29 -5.26
N THR A 299 16.15 3.39 -6.58
CA THR A 299 15.62 2.30 -7.42
C THR A 299 16.47 1.04 -7.28
N GLU A 300 17.80 1.22 -7.20
CA GLU A 300 18.80 0.15 -7.06
C GLU A 300 18.63 -0.61 -5.75
N ASP A 301 18.43 0.11 -4.63
CA ASP A 301 18.14 -0.49 -3.31
C ASP A 301 16.89 -1.36 -3.35
N LEU A 302 15.83 -0.88 -4.00
CA LEU A 302 14.58 -1.61 -4.12
C LEU A 302 14.65 -2.78 -5.10
N ILE A 303 15.40 -2.68 -6.19
CA ILE A 303 15.65 -3.79 -7.12
C ILE A 303 16.43 -4.91 -6.43
N ASP A 304 17.38 -4.58 -5.56
CA ASP A 304 18.10 -5.58 -4.77
C ASP A 304 17.16 -6.39 -3.88
N PHE A 305 16.23 -5.74 -3.19
CA PHE A 305 15.17 -6.43 -2.45
C PHE A 305 14.27 -7.27 -3.36
N PHE A 306 13.77 -6.67 -4.44
CA PHE A 306 12.82 -7.28 -5.38
C PHE A 306 13.33 -8.57 -6.00
N ARG A 307 14.63 -8.60 -6.39
CA ARG A 307 15.26 -9.78 -7.00
C ARG A 307 15.31 -10.98 -6.07
N GLN A 308 15.37 -10.76 -4.77
CA GLN A 308 15.52 -11.80 -3.76
C GLN A 308 14.18 -12.36 -3.24
N LEU A 309 13.04 -11.76 -3.60
CA LEU A 309 11.71 -12.26 -3.24
C LEU A 309 11.49 -13.66 -3.83
N PRO A 310 11.09 -14.66 -3.02
CA PRO A 310 10.93 -16.03 -3.51
C PRO A 310 9.67 -16.25 -4.35
N ASN A 311 8.62 -15.43 -4.13
CA ASN A 311 7.37 -15.54 -4.85
C ASN A 311 7.49 -14.90 -6.24
N GLY A 312 7.13 -15.66 -7.29
CA GLY A 312 7.15 -15.19 -8.69
C GLY A 312 6.08 -14.13 -9.00
N ASP A 313 4.97 -14.10 -8.24
CA ASP A 313 3.94 -13.04 -8.34
C ASP A 313 4.42 -11.79 -7.60
N ARG A 314 5.32 -11.06 -8.26
CA ARG A 314 5.93 -9.83 -7.73
C ARG A 314 5.98 -8.75 -8.80
N GLN A 315 5.66 -7.53 -8.39
CA GLN A 315 5.58 -6.37 -9.28
C GLN A 315 6.34 -5.19 -8.67
N PHE A 316 6.97 -4.36 -9.51
CA PHE A 316 7.59 -3.11 -9.10
C PHE A 316 7.13 -1.98 -10.00
N VAL A 317 6.56 -0.94 -9.41
CA VAL A 317 5.98 0.22 -10.10
C VAL A 317 6.65 1.49 -9.64
N ILE A 318 7.07 2.34 -10.58
CA ILE A 318 7.55 3.69 -10.32
C ILE A 318 6.49 4.67 -10.79
N LEU A 319 6.00 5.52 -9.85
CA LEU A 319 4.97 6.52 -10.15
C LEU A 319 5.61 7.84 -10.62
N PRO A 320 5.21 8.34 -11.79
CA PRO A 320 5.72 9.61 -12.32
C PRO A 320 5.24 10.80 -11.46
N HIS A 321 6.03 11.87 -11.42
CA HIS A 321 5.71 13.13 -10.73
C HIS A 321 5.23 12.94 -9.28
N THR A 322 5.80 11.97 -8.57
CA THR A 322 5.42 11.61 -7.21
C THR A 322 6.67 11.49 -6.35
N ALA A 323 6.63 12.07 -5.15
CA ALA A 323 7.70 11.98 -4.16
C ALA A 323 7.36 10.92 -3.09
N HIS A 324 7.86 11.09 -1.85
CA HIS A 324 7.80 10.08 -0.78
C HIS A 324 6.39 9.63 -0.37
N SER A 325 5.36 10.46 -0.56
CA SER A 325 4.00 10.19 -0.04
C SER A 325 2.96 10.03 -1.17
N PRO A 326 2.99 8.93 -1.94
CA PRO A 326 2.12 8.76 -3.11
C PRO A 326 0.62 8.89 -2.82
N GLY A 327 0.16 8.45 -1.65
CA GLY A 327 -1.25 8.54 -1.23
C GLY A 327 -1.78 9.96 -1.11
N TYR A 328 -0.90 10.94 -0.93
CA TYR A 328 -1.25 12.36 -0.84
C TYR A 328 -0.95 13.15 -2.11
N SER A 329 -0.31 12.51 -3.09
CA SER A 329 0.10 13.14 -4.34
C SER A 329 -1.10 13.62 -5.16
N ASN A 330 -0.88 14.64 -5.98
CA ASN A 330 -1.81 15.03 -7.04
C ASN A 330 -2.11 13.85 -7.99
N ASN A 331 -1.16 12.92 -8.13
CA ASN A 331 -1.25 11.70 -8.92
C ASN A 331 -1.64 10.45 -8.10
N ARG A 332 -2.25 10.60 -6.91
CA ARG A 332 -2.62 9.48 -6.02
C ARG A 332 -3.50 8.41 -6.67
N HIS A 333 -4.27 8.79 -7.69
CA HIS A 333 -5.07 7.85 -8.48
C HIS A 333 -4.23 6.77 -9.19
N LEU A 334 -2.95 7.05 -9.52
CA LEU A 334 -2.04 6.07 -10.10
C LEU A 334 -1.66 4.99 -9.07
N LEU A 335 -1.48 5.39 -7.80
CA LEU A 335 -1.31 4.45 -6.69
C LEU A 335 -2.53 3.54 -6.55
N TRP A 336 -3.74 4.12 -6.52
CA TRP A 336 -4.97 3.35 -6.38
C TRP A 336 -5.15 2.35 -7.52
N TYR A 337 -4.86 2.76 -8.74
CA TYR A 337 -4.93 1.90 -9.92
C TYR A 337 -3.95 0.72 -9.84
N ALA A 338 -2.69 0.97 -9.52
CA ALA A 338 -1.67 -0.06 -9.38
C ALA A 338 -2.04 -1.08 -8.28
N MET A 339 -2.47 -0.58 -7.11
CA MET A 339 -2.91 -1.41 -5.99
C MET A 339 -4.13 -2.26 -6.35
N ARG A 340 -5.18 -1.63 -6.93
CA ARG A 340 -6.40 -2.33 -7.31
C ARG A 340 -6.12 -3.50 -8.24
N ASN A 341 -5.34 -3.29 -9.29
CA ASN A 341 -5.01 -4.33 -10.25
C ASN A 341 -4.24 -5.49 -9.60
N PHE A 342 -3.29 -5.19 -8.74
CA PHE A 342 -2.52 -6.22 -8.02
C PHE A 342 -3.39 -7.00 -7.02
N LEU A 343 -4.20 -6.30 -6.21
CA LEU A 343 -5.00 -6.93 -5.16
C LEU A 343 -6.16 -7.77 -5.74
N ALA A 344 -6.70 -7.40 -6.89
CA ALA A 344 -7.76 -8.12 -7.59
C ALA A 344 -7.23 -9.18 -8.59
N ALA A 345 -5.90 -9.31 -8.74
CA ALA A 345 -5.32 -10.29 -9.66
C ALA A 345 -5.69 -11.72 -9.24
N PRO A 346 -6.05 -12.61 -10.19
CA PRO A 346 -6.23 -14.02 -9.89
C PRO A 346 -4.92 -14.63 -9.38
N ALA A 347 -5.04 -15.72 -8.61
CA ALA A 347 -3.85 -16.46 -8.19
C ALA A 347 -3.09 -16.97 -9.45
N ALA A 348 -1.76 -16.89 -9.39
CA ALA A 348 -0.94 -17.45 -10.46
C ALA A 348 -1.16 -18.97 -10.52
N VAL A 349 -1.31 -19.50 -11.74
CA VAL A 349 -1.38 -20.94 -11.97
C VAL A 349 0.03 -21.49 -11.82
N ALA A 350 0.20 -22.48 -10.92
CA ALA A 350 1.47 -23.19 -10.82
C ALA A 350 1.73 -23.94 -12.14
N SER A 351 2.91 -23.71 -12.75
CA SER A 351 3.38 -24.39 -13.93
C SER A 351 4.00 -25.74 -13.58
#